data_047b4c73c9b5a148196550d391b0f991
#
_entry.id   047b4c73c9b5a148196550d391b0f991
#
_cell.length_a   1.000
_cell.length_b   1.000
_cell.length_c   1.000
_cell.angle_alpha   90.00
_cell.angle_beta   90.00
_cell.angle_gamma   90.00
#
_symmetry.space_group_name_H-M   'P 1'
#
loop_
_entity.id
_entity.type
_entity.pdbx_description
1 polymer ?
#
loop_
_entity_poly.entity_id
_entity_poly.type
_entity_poly.pdbx_seq_one_letter_code
_entity_poly.pdbx_strand_id
1 'polypeptide(L)'
;MKQYKITDFTQDSNDPTSYEGTVVLNGEEFGVSIILEDEGETEKVEQLMSTFISEIDTLLPKAKECIANEFLDLYNDNWRFGDDDEDDPDKPELTKEEFMENLSLQSFLFYSEEVKVFFDDNDMFFGHSLIASDFDGENFNYAQMFG
;
A
#
# COMPACT_ATOMS: atom_id res chain seq x y z
N MET A 1 8.53 2.63 -20.56
CA MET A 1 8.18 3.01 -19.17
C MET A 1 7.52 4.37 -19.16
N LYS A 2 6.35 4.48 -18.56
CA LYS A 2 5.68 5.77 -18.42
C LYS A 2 6.41 6.66 -17.41
N GLN A 3 6.64 7.91 -17.77
CA GLN A 3 7.24 8.89 -16.88
C GLN A 3 6.15 9.68 -16.17
N TYR A 4 6.25 9.77 -14.85
CA TYR A 4 5.35 10.57 -14.04
C TYR A 4 6.06 11.84 -13.60
N LYS A 5 5.36 12.96 -13.71
CA LYS A 5 5.84 14.27 -13.32
C LYS A 5 4.95 14.84 -12.21
N ILE A 6 5.55 15.65 -11.33
CA ILE A 6 4.80 16.28 -10.24
C ILE A 6 3.63 17.11 -10.79
N THR A 7 3.80 17.68 -11.99
CA THR A 7 2.77 18.47 -12.65
C THR A 7 1.57 17.66 -13.13
N ASP A 8 1.67 16.33 -13.13
CA ASP A 8 0.53 15.44 -13.42
C ASP A 8 -0.42 15.33 -12.23
N PHE A 9 -0.05 15.88 -11.08
CA PHE A 9 -0.79 15.79 -9.82
C PHE A 9 -1.21 17.18 -9.34
N THR A 10 -2.23 17.22 -8.49
CA THR A 10 -2.77 18.49 -7.98
C THR A 10 -2.12 18.83 -6.63
N GLN A 11 -1.53 20.01 -6.54
CA GLN A 11 -0.97 20.50 -5.30
C GLN A 11 -2.07 20.82 -4.29
N ASP A 12 -1.88 20.42 -3.03
CA ASP A 12 -2.80 20.74 -1.95
C ASP A 12 -2.79 22.26 -1.71
N SER A 13 -3.97 22.87 -1.61
CA SER A 13 -4.11 24.31 -1.39
C SER A 13 -3.63 24.74 -0.01
N ASN A 14 -3.56 23.82 0.96
CA ASN A 14 -3.16 24.11 2.32
C ASN A 14 -1.72 23.66 2.64
N ASP A 15 -1.12 22.86 1.77
CA ASP A 15 0.23 22.33 1.97
C ASP A 15 0.96 22.25 0.63
N PRO A 16 1.89 23.20 0.36
CA PRO A 16 2.59 23.22 -0.92
C PRO A 16 3.55 22.06 -1.14
N THR A 17 3.80 21.23 -0.12
CA THR A 17 4.65 20.04 -0.23
C THR A 17 3.86 18.77 -0.55
N SER A 18 2.54 18.85 -0.56
CA SER A 18 1.65 17.69 -0.78
C SER A 18 0.95 17.78 -2.13
N TYR A 19 0.91 16.65 -2.84
CA TYR A 19 0.25 16.52 -4.14
C TYR A 19 -0.61 15.27 -4.14
N GLU A 20 -1.73 15.31 -4.88
CA GLU A 20 -2.64 14.19 -5.02
C GLU A 20 -3.06 13.98 -6.46
N GLY A 21 -3.34 12.74 -6.82
CA GLY A 21 -3.81 12.37 -8.14
C GLY A 21 -4.10 10.90 -8.21
N THR A 22 -4.09 10.36 -9.43
CA THR A 22 -4.34 8.95 -9.67
C THR A 22 -3.36 8.38 -10.68
N VAL A 23 -3.19 7.05 -10.61
CA VAL A 23 -2.49 6.28 -11.65
C VAL A 23 -3.43 5.20 -12.13
N VAL A 24 -3.28 4.79 -13.38
CA VAL A 24 -4.08 3.71 -13.97
C VAL A 24 -3.21 2.47 -14.11
N LEU A 25 -3.65 1.38 -13.50
CA LEU A 25 -2.98 0.09 -13.54
C LEU A 25 -3.97 -0.95 -14.03
N ASN A 26 -3.67 -1.58 -15.17
CA ASN A 26 -4.55 -2.59 -15.77
C ASN A 26 -6.00 -2.10 -15.98
N GLY A 27 -6.15 -0.83 -16.35
CA GLY A 27 -7.46 -0.22 -16.59
C GLY A 27 -8.20 0.27 -15.36
N GLU A 28 -7.61 0.18 -14.17
CA GLU A 28 -8.22 0.60 -12.92
C GLU A 28 -7.43 1.77 -12.31
N GLU A 29 -8.13 2.77 -11.79
CA GLU A 29 -7.51 3.94 -11.16
C GLU A 29 -7.24 3.71 -9.69
N PHE A 30 -6.05 4.12 -9.24
CA PHE A 30 -5.66 4.09 -7.83
C PHE A 30 -5.16 5.45 -7.40
N GLY A 31 -5.49 5.82 -6.15
CA GLY A 31 -5.05 7.10 -5.59
C GLY A 31 -3.55 7.13 -5.35
N VAL A 32 -2.98 8.30 -5.57
CA VAL A 32 -1.56 8.57 -5.30
C VAL A 32 -1.45 9.87 -4.53
N SER A 33 -0.72 9.81 -3.41
CA SER A 33 -0.32 11.00 -2.67
C SER A 33 1.20 11.12 -2.75
N ILE A 34 1.67 12.35 -2.86
CA ILE A 34 3.11 12.65 -2.92
C ILE A 34 3.41 13.69 -1.88
N ILE A 35 4.43 13.45 -1.05
CA ILE A 35 4.91 14.41 -0.06
C ILE A 35 6.37 14.70 -0.33
N LEU A 36 6.68 15.98 -0.60
CA LEU A 36 8.04 16.46 -0.76
C LEU A 36 8.51 17.01 0.59
N GLU A 37 9.62 16.48 1.08
CA GLU A 37 10.22 16.98 2.31
C GLU A 37 11.03 18.25 2.04
N ASP A 38 11.50 18.42 0.80
CA ASP A 38 12.27 19.57 0.32
C ASP A 38 11.92 19.80 -1.16
N GLU A 39 11.80 21.04 -1.57
CA GLU A 39 11.52 21.40 -2.97
C GLU A 39 12.58 20.85 -3.94
N GLY A 40 13.82 20.67 -3.48
CA GLY A 40 14.90 20.10 -4.28
C GLY A 40 14.77 18.61 -4.57
N GLU A 41 13.76 17.94 -4.01
CA GLU A 41 13.59 16.50 -4.14
C GLU A 41 12.57 16.07 -5.20
N THR A 42 12.02 17.02 -5.95
CA THR A 42 11.00 16.74 -6.97
C THR A 42 11.45 15.67 -7.96
N GLU A 43 12.66 15.78 -8.49
CA GLU A 43 13.19 14.80 -9.45
C GLU A 43 13.35 13.42 -8.85
N LYS A 44 13.75 13.32 -7.58
CA LYS A 44 13.90 12.05 -6.88
C LYS A 44 12.57 11.34 -6.76
N VAL A 45 11.53 12.06 -6.35
CA VAL A 45 10.17 11.48 -6.21
C VAL A 45 9.63 11.06 -7.57
N GLU A 46 9.80 11.89 -8.59
CA GLU A 46 9.35 11.55 -9.94
C GLU A 46 10.03 10.29 -10.46
N GLN A 47 11.33 10.16 -10.24
CA GLN A 47 12.07 8.98 -10.68
C GLN A 47 11.67 7.74 -9.88
N LEU A 48 11.55 7.87 -8.58
CA LEU A 48 11.12 6.76 -7.72
C LEU A 48 9.74 6.26 -8.13
N MET A 49 8.80 7.18 -8.29
CA MET A 49 7.41 6.84 -8.67
C MET A 49 7.38 6.17 -10.05
N SER A 50 8.09 6.72 -11.05
CA SER A 50 8.11 6.17 -12.39
C SER A 50 8.70 4.77 -12.42
N THR A 51 9.82 4.56 -11.71
CA THR A 51 10.46 3.24 -11.61
C THR A 51 9.57 2.26 -10.85
N PHE A 52 9.01 2.68 -9.72
CA PHE A 52 8.14 1.83 -8.91
C PHE A 52 6.91 1.35 -9.71
N ILE A 53 6.21 2.28 -10.34
CA ILE A 53 5.01 1.94 -11.11
C ILE A 53 5.35 1.04 -12.31
N SER A 54 6.51 1.25 -12.94
CA SER A 54 6.92 0.40 -14.07
C SER A 54 7.18 -1.05 -13.64
N GLU A 55 7.52 -1.27 -12.37
CA GLU A 55 7.81 -2.60 -11.83
C GLU A 55 6.68 -3.12 -10.93
N ILE A 56 5.51 -2.53 -11.00
CA ILE A 56 4.41 -2.81 -10.07
C ILE A 56 4.00 -4.29 -10.04
N ASP A 57 4.03 -4.98 -11.18
CA ASP A 57 3.66 -6.39 -11.26
C ASP A 57 4.60 -7.29 -10.45
N THR A 58 5.84 -6.86 -10.26
CA THR A 58 6.81 -7.56 -9.42
C THR A 58 6.74 -7.09 -7.98
N LEU A 59 6.54 -5.79 -7.76
CA LEU A 59 6.61 -5.18 -6.42
C LEU A 59 5.33 -5.37 -5.61
N LEU A 60 4.17 -5.40 -6.26
CA LEU A 60 2.90 -5.55 -5.55
C LEU A 60 2.81 -6.87 -4.78
N PRO A 61 3.18 -8.03 -5.36
CA PRO A 61 3.23 -9.26 -4.57
C PRO A 61 4.19 -9.19 -3.39
N LYS A 62 5.31 -8.48 -3.51
CA LYS A 62 6.25 -8.31 -2.40
C LYS A 62 5.64 -7.48 -1.26
N ALA A 63 4.87 -6.45 -1.58
CA ALA A 63 4.16 -5.67 -0.58
C ALA A 63 3.13 -6.52 0.15
N LYS A 64 2.35 -7.31 -0.59
CA LYS A 64 1.37 -8.23 0.00
C LYS A 64 2.02 -9.28 0.89
N GLU A 65 3.15 -9.82 0.45
CA GLU A 65 3.89 -10.81 1.25
C GLU A 65 4.41 -10.21 2.55
N CYS A 66 4.92 -8.99 2.51
CA CYS A 66 5.37 -8.27 3.70
C CYS A 66 4.24 -8.16 4.73
N ILE A 67 3.04 -7.80 4.27
CA ILE A 67 1.87 -7.68 5.14
C ILE A 67 1.44 -9.05 5.67
N ALA A 68 1.43 -10.07 4.81
CA ALA A 68 1.06 -11.42 5.22
C ALA A 68 2.02 -11.98 6.27
N ASN A 69 3.32 -11.76 6.11
CA ASN A 69 4.32 -12.23 7.08
C ASN A 69 4.11 -11.62 8.46
N GLU A 70 3.60 -10.39 8.53
CA GLU A 70 3.36 -9.71 9.80
C GLU A 70 2.01 -10.05 10.41
N PHE A 71 0.94 -10.18 9.61
CA PHE A 71 -0.42 -10.19 10.11
C PHE A 71 -1.19 -11.51 9.94
N LEU A 72 -0.67 -12.48 9.19
CA LEU A 72 -1.38 -13.74 8.95
C LEU A 72 -1.71 -14.49 10.25
N ASP A 73 -0.72 -14.64 11.13
CA ASP A 73 -0.91 -15.34 12.40
C ASP A 73 -1.85 -14.55 13.32
N LEU A 74 -1.73 -13.22 13.31
CA LEU A 74 -2.62 -12.37 14.11
C LEU A 74 -4.06 -12.54 13.68
N TYR A 75 -4.32 -12.59 12.37
CA TYR A 75 -5.65 -12.84 11.83
C TYR A 75 -6.15 -14.23 12.23
N ASN A 76 -5.37 -15.27 11.95
CA ASN A 76 -5.78 -16.66 12.18
C ASN A 76 -5.96 -16.99 13.66
N ASP A 77 -5.13 -16.41 14.52
CA ASP A 77 -5.16 -16.72 15.96
C ASP A 77 -6.11 -15.85 16.75
N ASN A 78 -6.48 -14.67 16.24
CA ASN A 78 -7.23 -13.69 17.02
C ASN A 78 -8.41 -13.06 16.26
N TRP A 79 -8.12 -12.35 15.17
CA TRP A 79 -9.12 -11.46 14.54
C TRP A 79 -10.26 -12.19 13.87
N ARG A 80 -10.04 -13.40 13.33
CA ARG A 80 -11.10 -14.16 12.68
C ARG A 80 -12.19 -14.64 13.62
N PHE A 81 -11.91 -14.70 14.92
CA PHE A 81 -12.88 -15.14 15.93
C PHE A 81 -13.84 -14.01 16.36
N GLY A 82 -13.50 -12.76 16.12
CA GLY A 82 -14.30 -11.63 16.58
C GLY A 82 -14.31 -11.53 18.10
N ASP A 83 -15.46 -11.09 18.64
CA ASP A 83 -15.61 -10.87 20.08
C ASP A 83 -16.01 -12.13 20.85
N ASP A 84 -16.40 -13.22 20.16
CA ASP A 84 -17.03 -14.39 20.77
C ASP A 84 -16.09 -15.57 20.98
N ASP A 85 -14.82 -15.47 20.56
CA ASP A 85 -13.84 -16.56 20.61
C ASP A 85 -14.32 -17.85 19.93
N GLU A 86 -15.29 -17.74 19.03
CA GLU A 86 -15.84 -18.86 18.27
C GLU A 86 -15.50 -18.72 16.79
N ASP A 87 -15.39 -19.85 16.08
CA ASP A 87 -15.17 -19.85 14.64
C ASP A 87 -16.29 -19.12 13.93
N ASP A 88 -15.96 -18.12 13.13
CA ASP A 88 -16.92 -17.43 12.28
C ASP A 88 -16.89 -18.12 10.90
N PRO A 89 -18.02 -18.67 10.40
CA PRO A 89 -18.06 -19.29 9.09
C PRO A 89 -17.69 -18.36 7.95
N ASP A 90 -17.87 -17.04 8.14
CA ASP A 90 -17.52 -16.03 7.16
C ASP A 90 -16.05 -15.60 7.23
N LYS A 91 -15.32 -16.06 8.27
CA LYS A 91 -13.92 -15.73 8.49
C LYS A 91 -13.11 -17.02 8.79
N PRO A 92 -12.89 -17.85 7.76
CA PRO A 92 -12.13 -19.09 7.96
C PRO A 92 -10.64 -18.80 8.17
N GLU A 93 -9.93 -19.78 8.70
CA GLU A 93 -8.48 -19.77 8.73
C GLU A 93 -7.95 -19.68 7.29
N LEU A 94 -6.94 -18.85 7.05
CA LEU A 94 -6.38 -18.61 5.72
C LEU A 94 -4.94 -19.09 5.62
N THR A 95 -4.57 -19.58 4.44
CA THR A 95 -3.16 -19.76 4.08
C THR A 95 -2.57 -18.39 3.73
N LYS A 96 -1.25 -18.32 3.62
CA LYS A 96 -0.56 -17.09 3.22
C LYS A 96 -1.06 -16.58 1.87
N GLU A 97 -1.21 -17.46 0.90
CA GLU A 97 -1.69 -17.12 -0.44
C GLU A 97 -3.12 -16.58 -0.40
N GLU A 98 -3.99 -17.21 0.37
CA GLU A 98 -5.38 -16.77 0.52
C GLU A 98 -5.45 -15.41 1.21
N PHE A 99 -4.61 -15.19 2.23
CA PHE A 99 -4.52 -13.90 2.90
C PHE A 99 -4.09 -12.81 1.91
N MET A 100 -3.07 -13.08 1.12
CA MET A 100 -2.59 -12.11 0.12
C MET A 100 -3.66 -11.80 -0.93
N GLU A 101 -4.43 -12.80 -1.35
CA GLU A 101 -5.53 -12.60 -2.32
C GLU A 101 -6.66 -11.73 -1.76
N ASN A 102 -6.82 -11.71 -0.44
CA ASN A 102 -7.82 -10.87 0.22
C ASN A 102 -7.38 -9.42 0.37
N LEU A 103 -6.13 -9.09 0.07
CA LEU A 103 -5.66 -7.71 0.11
C LEU A 103 -5.99 -7.03 -1.21
N SER A 104 -6.72 -5.91 -1.14
CA SER A 104 -7.07 -5.12 -2.32
C SER A 104 -6.29 -3.81 -2.31
N LEU A 105 -5.59 -3.53 -3.39
CA LEU A 105 -4.83 -2.29 -3.51
C LEU A 105 -5.76 -1.09 -3.41
N GLN A 106 -5.43 -0.12 -2.55
CA GLN A 106 -6.16 1.13 -2.40
C GLN A 106 -5.41 2.29 -3.01
N SER A 107 -4.18 2.54 -2.56
CA SER A 107 -3.45 3.75 -2.92
C SER A 107 -1.97 3.61 -2.64
N PHE A 108 -1.23 4.61 -3.09
CA PHE A 108 0.21 4.74 -2.88
C PHE A 108 0.52 6.09 -2.25
N LEU A 109 1.57 6.11 -1.43
CA LEU A 109 2.14 7.35 -0.92
C LEU A 109 3.63 7.36 -1.23
N PHE A 110 4.08 8.38 -1.95
CA PHE A 110 5.48 8.51 -2.36
C PHE A 110 6.15 9.67 -1.64
N TYR A 111 7.31 9.38 -1.07
CA TYR A 111 8.27 10.36 -0.58
C TYR A 111 9.51 10.31 -1.50
N SER A 112 10.51 11.13 -1.23
CA SER A 112 11.72 11.13 -2.06
C SER A 112 12.49 9.82 -2.02
N GLU A 113 12.44 9.11 -0.89
CA GLU A 113 13.21 7.87 -0.68
C GLU A 113 12.36 6.72 -0.13
N GLU A 114 11.03 6.89 -0.09
CA GLU A 114 10.15 5.87 0.47
C GLU A 114 8.84 5.74 -0.29
N VAL A 115 8.31 4.51 -0.32
CA VAL A 115 6.99 4.22 -0.88
C VAL A 115 6.19 3.48 0.20
N LYS A 116 4.95 3.93 0.41
CA LYS A 116 3.97 3.20 1.22
C LYS A 116 2.85 2.74 0.32
N VAL A 117 2.49 1.46 0.44
CA VAL A 117 1.41 0.87 -0.35
C VAL A 117 0.28 0.50 0.61
N PHE A 118 -0.91 1.02 0.35
CA PHE A 118 -2.08 0.86 1.20
C PHE A 118 -3.01 -0.19 0.59
N PHE A 119 -3.45 -1.13 1.42
CA PHE A 119 -4.39 -2.18 1.02
C PHE A 119 -5.62 -2.15 1.92
N ASP A 120 -6.79 -2.44 1.30
CA ASP A 120 -7.99 -2.74 2.04
C ASP A 120 -7.91 -4.18 2.55
N ASP A 121 -8.39 -4.40 3.78
CA ASP A 121 -8.33 -5.70 4.42
C ASP A 121 -9.48 -6.64 4.06
N ASN A 122 -10.45 -6.16 3.29
CA ASN A 122 -11.68 -6.91 2.97
C ASN A 122 -12.34 -7.49 4.22
N ASP A 123 -12.41 -6.68 5.27
CA ASP A 123 -12.99 -7.02 6.59
C ASP A 123 -12.26 -8.10 7.40
N MET A 124 -11.06 -8.49 7.01
CA MET A 124 -10.26 -9.40 7.83
C MET A 124 -9.98 -8.82 9.21
N PHE A 125 -9.77 -7.52 9.29
CA PHE A 125 -9.48 -6.77 10.52
C PHE A 125 -10.52 -5.67 10.75
N PHE A 126 -11.77 -5.92 10.36
CA PHE A 126 -12.92 -5.04 10.56
C PHE A 126 -12.78 -3.66 9.92
N GLY A 127 -12.19 -3.61 8.74
CA GLY A 127 -12.11 -2.37 7.95
C GLY A 127 -10.87 -1.52 8.19
N HIS A 128 -9.79 -2.13 8.65
CA HIS A 128 -8.50 -1.45 8.77
C HIS A 128 -7.76 -1.40 7.44
N SER A 129 -6.89 -0.41 7.27
CA SER A 129 -5.93 -0.38 6.17
C SER A 129 -4.66 -1.10 6.58
N LEU A 130 -4.12 -1.91 5.68
CA LEU A 130 -2.85 -2.60 5.89
C LEU A 130 -1.82 -1.95 4.97
N ILE A 131 -0.66 -1.60 5.52
CA ILE A 131 0.32 -0.77 4.83
C ILE A 131 1.66 -1.48 4.80
N ALA A 132 2.21 -1.64 3.58
CA ALA A 132 3.60 -2.06 3.42
C ALA A 132 4.46 -0.81 3.22
N SER A 133 5.57 -0.71 3.93
CA SER A 133 6.44 0.46 3.90
C SER A 133 7.90 0.05 4.07
N ASP A 134 8.77 1.04 4.25
CA ASP A 134 10.21 0.85 4.36
C ASP A 134 10.74 0.12 3.12
N PHE A 135 10.42 0.68 1.95
CA PHE A 135 10.85 0.14 0.67
C PHE A 135 12.32 0.49 0.42
N ASP A 136 13.14 -0.54 0.18
CA ASP A 136 14.59 -0.39 0.00
C ASP A 136 15.03 -0.36 -1.47
N GLY A 137 14.08 -0.33 -2.41
CA GLY A 137 14.32 -0.42 -3.84
C GLY A 137 13.99 -1.78 -4.42
N GLU A 138 13.82 -2.78 -3.58
CA GLU A 138 13.50 -4.15 -3.99
C GLU A 138 12.45 -4.80 -3.09
N ASN A 139 12.53 -4.60 -1.78
CA ASN A 139 11.65 -5.23 -0.81
C ASN A 139 11.04 -4.21 0.13
N PHE A 140 9.92 -4.59 0.76
CA PHE A 140 9.32 -3.84 1.85
C PHE A 140 9.72 -4.48 3.17
N ASN A 141 10.16 -3.68 4.14
CA ASN A 141 10.71 -4.18 5.39
C ASN A 141 9.86 -3.92 6.62
N TYR A 142 8.70 -3.27 6.44
CA TYR A 142 7.80 -2.95 7.54
C TYR A 142 6.35 -3.02 7.07
N ALA A 143 5.49 -3.58 7.92
CA ALA A 143 4.04 -3.62 7.69
C ALA A 143 3.34 -3.09 8.93
N GLN A 144 2.25 -2.33 8.74
CA GLN A 144 1.47 -1.78 9.84
C GLN A 144 -0.01 -1.81 9.51
N MET A 145 -0.83 -1.74 10.55
CA MET A 145 -2.28 -1.65 10.45
C MET A 145 -2.69 -0.25 10.88
N PHE A 146 -3.61 0.36 10.13
CA PHE A 146 -4.06 1.72 10.39
C PHE A 146 -5.59 1.80 10.26
N GLY A 147 -6.18 2.50 11.13
CA GLY A 147 -7.62 2.67 11.20
C GLY A 147 -8.07 2.90 12.59
#